data_c8a4496ff458f8f8e9dce1b8c1dffdd5
#
_entry.id   c8a4496ff458f8f8e9dce1b8c1dffdd5
#
_cell.length_a   1.000
_cell.length_b   1.000
_cell.length_c   1.000
_cell.angle_alpha   90.00
_cell.angle_beta   90.00
_cell.angle_gamma   90.00
#
_symmetry.space_group_name_H-M   'P 1'
#
loop_
_entity.id
_entity.type
_entity.pdbx_description
1 polymer ?
#
loop_
_entity_poly.entity_id
_entity_poly.type
_entity_poly.pdbx_seq_one_letter_code
_entity_poly.pdbx_strand_id
1 'polypeptide(L)'
;MLYYAAPMEGFTDRVWRQTHQKWFGAQGAADRYYAPFISPPENRVLVKKKMAELAPEANPGAPVIPQLLAKDGELAAWMIGQLRALGYTEVNLNLGCPAGTVTAKGKGSGMLRDLAKVDAFLDGVFSRTEGPVSVKTRLGVEKPEEFAAILEIYDRYPISELTIHPRVMRQQYRGQADRAAFAAALPRCTMPVCYNGDVTTAAQLHALEEEFPALSGIMVGRGLIADPALFRRARGGAPATKEELRGYLTDLYHGYTELFGSAGCAISRMKGHWFYLIHCFAGAEKLEKQLKKLREPWEYEVVVDQIFTLPLVEND
;
A
#
# COMPACT_ATOMS: atom_id res chain seq x y z
N MET A 1 10.39 10.10 -12.30
CA MET A 1 9.69 8.88 -11.85
C MET A 1 8.55 9.23 -10.92
N LEU A 2 7.42 8.52 -10.94
CA LEU A 2 6.32 8.72 -9.98
C LEU A 2 6.52 7.83 -8.74
N TYR A 3 6.09 8.32 -7.57
CA TYR A 3 6.18 7.59 -6.31
C TYR A 3 4.79 7.31 -5.74
N TYR A 4 4.49 6.04 -5.48
CA TYR A 4 3.17 5.60 -5.03
C TYR A 4 3.21 5.06 -3.61
N ALA A 5 2.23 5.42 -2.80
CA ALA A 5 1.98 4.80 -1.50
C ALA A 5 1.22 3.48 -1.70
N ALA A 6 1.81 2.36 -1.24
CA ALA A 6 1.23 1.03 -1.40
C ALA A 6 -0.02 0.83 -0.54
N PRO A 7 -0.99 0.01 -1.01
CA PRO A 7 -2.13 -0.39 -0.20
C PRO A 7 -1.69 -1.37 0.88
N MET A 8 -1.79 -0.96 2.14
CA MET A 8 -1.42 -1.78 3.30
C MET A 8 -2.57 -1.84 4.30
N GLU A 9 -3.21 -3.02 4.40
CA GLU A 9 -4.29 -3.25 5.36
C GLU A 9 -3.83 -2.95 6.78
N GLY A 10 -4.59 -2.14 7.50
CA GLY A 10 -4.24 -1.71 8.83
C GLY A 10 -3.22 -0.57 8.94
N PHE A 11 -2.74 0.00 7.84
CA PHE A 11 -1.74 1.07 7.83
C PHE A 11 -2.12 2.27 6.97
N THR A 12 -2.41 2.05 5.68
CA THR A 12 -2.58 3.16 4.73
C THR A 12 -4.06 3.51 4.51
N ASP A 13 -4.85 3.46 5.59
CA ASP A 13 -6.23 3.90 5.62
C ASP A 13 -6.37 5.43 5.50
N ARG A 14 -7.62 5.91 5.47
CA ARG A 14 -7.91 7.34 5.25
C ARG A 14 -7.26 8.24 6.31
N VAL A 15 -7.18 7.81 7.57
CA VAL A 15 -6.56 8.59 8.65
C VAL A 15 -5.08 8.78 8.34
N TRP A 16 -4.39 7.70 7.98
CA TRP A 16 -2.99 7.76 7.60
C TRP A 16 -2.76 8.63 6.36
N ARG A 17 -3.57 8.45 5.30
CA ARG A 17 -3.40 9.23 4.06
C ARG A 17 -3.58 10.72 4.28
N GLN A 18 -4.63 11.12 5.01
CA GLN A 18 -4.86 12.52 5.38
C GLN A 18 -3.72 13.10 6.20
N THR A 19 -3.28 12.35 7.22
CA THR A 19 -2.19 12.81 8.10
C THR A 19 -0.87 12.89 7.36
N HIS A 20 -0.55 11.91 6.52
CA HIS A 20 0.65 11.95 5.67
C HIS A 20 0.60 13.14 4.71
N GLN A 21 -0.54 13.36 4.03
CA GLN A 21 -0.73 14.51 3.14
C GLN A 21 -0.60 15.85 3.87
N LYS A 22 -1.14 15.95 5.09
CA LYS A 22 -1.05 17.16 5.92
C LYS A 22 0.39 17.52 6.25
N TRP A 23 1.18 16.55 6.72
CA TRP A 23 2.53 16.80 7.26
C TRP A 23 3.63 16.76 6.21
N PHE A 24 3.49 15.92 5.20
CA PHE A 24 4.53 15.68 4.19
C PHE A 24 4.08 16.01 2.77
N GLY A 25 2.82 16.40 2.55
CA GLY A 25 2.24 16.59 1.23
C GLY A 25 2.89 17.71 0.40
N ALA A 26 3.35 18.79 1.01
CA ALA A 26 3.86 19.98 0.29
C ALA A 26 5.07 19.66 -0.62
N GLN A 27 5.94 18.73 -0.24
CA GLN A 27 7.14 18.35 -1.00
C GLN A 27 7.35 16.83 -1.09
N GLY A 28 6.61 16.06 -0.31
CA GLY A 28 6.78 14.61 -0.16
C GLY A 28 5.49 13.80 -0.38
N ALA A 29 4.43 14.40 -0.94
CA ALA A 29 3.22 13.66 -1.28
C ALA A 29 3.53 12.44 -2.16
N ALA A 30 2.81 11.37 -1.95
CA ALA A 30 2.73 10.34 -2.96
C ALA A 30 1.98 10.87 -4.18
N ASP A 31 2.48 10.56 -5.39
CA ASP A 31 1.79 10.90 -6.63
C ASP A 31 0.48 10.12 -6.77
N ARG A 32 0.38 8.95 -6.09
CA ARG A 32 -0.84 8.16 -5.92
C ARG A 32 -0.84 7.46 -4.56
N TYR A 33 -1.98 7.48 -3.87
CA TYR A 33 -2.22 6.71 -2.64
C TYR A 33 -3.14 5.55 -2.95
N TYR A 34 -2.63 4.33 -2.94
CA TYR A 34 -3.49 3.16 -3.10
C TYR A 34 -4.16 2.83 -1.77
N ALA A 35 -5.49 2.87 -1.75
CA ALA A 35 -6.26 2.54 -0.56
C ALA A 35 -6.15 1.05 -0.22
N PRO A 36 -6.19 0.64 1.06
CA PRO A 36 -6.39 -0.73 1.43
C PRO A 36 -7.60 -1.31 0.70
N PHE A 37 -7.49 -2.60 0.34
CA PHE A 37 -8.51 -3.19 -0.52
C PHE A 37 -9.88 -3.27 0.15
N ILE A 38 -10.93 -3.04 -0.65
CA ILE A 38 -12.30 -3.38 -0.31
C ILE A 38 -12.75 -4.61 -1.10
N SER A 39 -13.64 -5.41 -0.53
CA SER A 39 -14.28 -6.52 -1.25
C SER A 39 -15.70 -6.13 -1.62
N PRO A 40 -16.12 -6.31 -2.88
CA PRO A 40 -17.48 -6.08 -3.27
C PRO A 40 -18.41 -7.03 -2.52
N PRO A 41 -19.58 -6.53 -2.03
CA PRO A 41 -20.58 -7.35 -1.37
C PRO A 41 -21.33 -8.22 -2.37
N GLU A 42 -21.53 -9.51 -2.05
CA GLU A 42 -22.22 -10.46 -2.96
C GLU A 42 -23.67 -10.04 -3.29
N ASN A 43 -24.35 -9.41 -2.34
CA ASN A 43 -25.70 -8.91 -2.51
C ASN A 43 -25.79 -7.55 -3.23
N ARG A 44 -24.68 -6.98 -3.69
CA ARG A 44 -24.57 -5.66 -4.35
C ARG A 44 -25.15 -4.50 -3.53
N VAL A 45 -25.16 -4.62 -2.20
CA VAL A 45 -25.58 -3.54 -1.29
C VAL A 45 -24.37 -2.90 -0.62
N LEU A 46 -24.15 -1.61 -0.91
CA LEU A 46 -23.04 -0.86 -0.32
C LEU A 46 -23.37 -0.47 1.13
N VAL A 47 -22.49 -0.83 2.04
CA VAL A 47 -22.59 -0.43 3.45
C VAL A 47 -21.83 0.88 3.64
N LYS A 48 -22.53 1.95 4.03
CA LYS A 48 -21.96 3.30 4.20
C LYS A 48 -20.67 3.28 5.03
N LYS A 49 -20.61 2.54 6.13
CA LYS A 49 -19.41 2.42 6.97
C LYS A 49 -18.18 1.87 6.20
N LYS A 50 -18.38 0.90 5.30
CA LYS A 50 -17.30 0.34 4.48
C LYS A 50 -16.87 1.28 3.37
N MET A 51 -17.79 2.08 2.85
CA MET A 51 -17.51 3.08 1.82
C MET A 51 -16.91 4.36 2.39
N ALA A 52 -16.99 4.59 3.70
CA ALA A 52 -16.41 5.78 4.35
C ALA A 52 -14.89 5.91 4.14
N GLU A 53 -14.20 4.80 3.90
CA GLU A 53 -12.77 4.76 3.56
C GLU A 53 -12.45 5.45 2.22
N LEU A 54 -13.42 5.37 1.28
CA LEU A 54 -13.31 5.89 -0.09
C LEU A 54 -14.28 7.03 -0.36
N ALA A 55 -14.93 7.59 0.67
CA ALA A 55 -15.76 8.77 0.48
C ALA A 55 -14.88 9.95 0.02
N PRO A 56 -15.27 10.70 -1.03
CA PRO A 56 -14.46 11.81 -1.55
C PRO A 56 -14.10 12.83 -0.46
N GLU A 57 -15.04 13.16 0.41
CA GLU A 57 -14.86 14.06 1.56
C GLU A 57 -13.89 13.53 2.62
N ALA A 58 -13.65 12.23 2.63
CA ALA A 58 -12.67 11.58 3.52
C ALA A 58 -11.25 11.52 2.94
N ASN A 59 -11.05 12.06 1.73
CA ASN A 59 -9.76 12.03 1.04
C ASN A 59 -9.47 13.37 0.32
N PRO A 60 -9.64 14.53 0.97
CA PRO A 60 -9.53 15.82 0.31
C PRO A 60 -8.11 16.04 -0.24
N GLY A 61 -8.01 16.32 -1.56
CA GLY A 61 -6.75 16.65 -2.22
C GLY A 61 -5.75 15.49 -2.38
N ALA A 62 -6.03 14.31 -1.84
CA ALA A 62 -5.17 13.14 -2.03
C ALA A 62 -5.54 12.38 -3.32
N PRO A 63 -4.60 12.09 -4.22
CA PRO A 63 -4.85 11.30 -5.43
C PRO A 63 -4.99 9.82 -5.06
N VAL A 64 -6.18 9.43 -4.58
CA VAL A 64 -6.45 8.07 -4.08
C VAL A 64 -6.89 7.16 -5.21
N ILE A 65 -6.28 5.98 -5.28
CA ILE A 65 -6.67 4.87 -6.16
C ILE A 65 -7.34 3.79 -5.29
N PRO A 66 -8.64 3.52 -5.44
CA PRO A 66 -9.32 2.42 -4.77
C PRO A 66 -8.76 1.07 -5.22
N GLN A 67 -8.58 0.14 -4.29
CA GLN A 67 -8.18 -1.22 -4.64
C GLN A 67 -9.28 -2.23 -4.31
N LEU A 68 -9.58 -3.14 -5.25
CA LEU A 68 -10.56 -4.21 -5.09
C LEU A 68 -9.90 -5.56 -4.86
N LEU A 69 -10.44 -6.31 -3.90
CA LEU A 69 -10.12 -7.71 -3.66
C LEU A 69 -11.34 -8.58 -3.99
N ALA A 70 -11.38 -9.14 -5.18
CA ALA A 70 -12.49 -9.94 -5.69
C ALA A 70 -11.99 -11.25 -6.32
N LYS A 71 -12.89 -12.18 -6.61
CA LYS A 71 -12.66 -13.39 -7.40
C LYS A 71 -13.72 -13.58 -8.50
N ASP A 72 -14.75 -12.77 -8.47
CA ASP A 72 -15.84 -12.74 -9.45
C ASP A 72 -15.70 -11.45 -10.26
N GLY A 73 -15.54 -11.59 -11.58
CA GLY A 73 -15.29 -10.48 -12.49
C GLY A 73 -16.51 -9.57 -12.68
N GLU A 74 -17.72 -10.12 -12.72
CA GLU A 74 -18.95 -9.33 -12.86
C GLU A 74 -19.23 -8.49 -11.62
N LEU A 75 -18.99 -9.09 -10.45
CA LEU A 75 -19.14 -8.39 -9.18
C LEU A 75 -18.08 -7.30 -9.00
N ALA A 76 -16.86 -7.56 -9.47
CA ALA A 76 -15.79 -6.55 -9.50
C ALA A 76 -16.15 -5.40 -10.46
N ALA A 77 -16.65 -5.71 -11.66
CA ALA A 77 -17.09 -4.72 -12.63
C ALA A 77 -18.22 -3.84 -12.10
N TRP A 78 -19.22 -4.45 -11.43
CA TRP A 78 -20.27 -3.68 -10.74
C TRP A 78 -19.68 -2.71 -9.72
N MET A 79 -18.73 -3.17 -8.88
CA MET A 79 -18.11 -2.32 -7.86
C MET A 79 -17.26 -1.20 -8.46
N ILE A 80 -16.57 -1.46 -9.58
CA ILE A 80 -15.85 -0.44 -10.34
C ILE A 80 -16.83 0.67 -10.79
N GLY A 81 -17.99 0.31 -11.30
CA GLY A 81 -19.05 1.27 -11.65
C GLY A 81 -19.49 2.13 -10.46
N GLN A 82 -19.63 1.54 -9.27
CA GLN A 82 -19.97 2.29 -8.05
C GLN A 82 -18.86 3.27 -7.64
N LEU A 83 -17.59 2.85 -7.74
CA LEU A 83 -16.46 3.71 -7.43
C LEU A 83 -16.33 4.87 -8.44
N ARG A 84 -16.61 4.62 -9.72
CA ARG A 84 -16.65 5.68 -10.73
C ARG A 84 -17.77 6.68 -10.49
N ALA A 85 -18.93 6.23 -10.04
CA ALA A 85 -20.02 7.11 -9.64
C ALA A 85 -19.66 8.02 -8.45
N LEU A 86 -18.66 7.63 -7.63
CA LEU A 86 -18.06 8.46 -6.59
C LEU A 86 -16.94 9.40 -7.10
N GLY A 87 -16.63 9.37 -8.41
CA GLY A 87 -15.64 10.24 -9.04
C GLY A 87 -14.25 9.63 -9.21
N TYR A 88 -14.03 8.36 -8.87
CA TYR A 88 -12.75 7.70 -9.10
C TYR A 88 -12.54 7.36 -10.58
N THR A 89 -11.46 7.85 -11.16
CA THR A 89 -11.13 7.64 -12.58
C THR A 89 -10.41 6.32 -12.82
N GLU A 90 -9.67 5.80 -11.85
CA GLU A 90 -8.94 4.54 -11.90
C GLU A 90 -9.33 3.64 -10.72
N VAL A 91 -9.35 2.33 -10.95
CA VAL A 91 -9.52 1.30 -9.91
C VAL A 91 -8.45 0.24 -10.08
N ASN A 92 -7.87 -0.20 -8.97
CA ASN A 92 -6.82 -1.23 -8.96
C ASN A 92 -7.38 -2.60 -8.54
N LEU A 93 -6.95 -3.66 -9.20
CA LEU A 93 -7.29 -5.04 -8.85
C LEU A 93 -6.16 -5.68 -8.04
N ASN A 94 -6.49 -6.28 -6.89
CA ASN A 94 -5.53 -6.98 -6.04
C ASN A 94 -5.42 -8.46 -6.44
N LEU A 95 -4.36 -8.81 -7.15
CA LEU A 95 -3.93 -10.18 -7.46
C LEU A 95 -2.61 -10.54 -6.74
N GLY A 96 -2.25 -9.78 -5.68
CA GLY A 96 -0.96 -9.91 -5.00
C GLY A 96 -1.00 -10.20 -3.51
N CYS A 97 -2.14 -10.02 -2.81
CA CYS A 97 -2.21 -10.23 -1.36
C CYS A 97 -1.98 -11.70 -0.99
N PRO A 98 -0.93 -12.02 -0.17
CA PRO A 98 -0.57 -13.39 0.19
C PRO A 98 -1.18 -13.86 1.51
N ALA A 99 -2.03 -13.04 2.16
CA ALA A 99 -2.62 -13.38 3.45
C ALA A 99 -3.44 -14.68 3.37
N GLY A 100 -3.24 -15.59 4.32
CA GLY A 100 -3.91 -16.90 4.31
C GLY A 100 -5.44 -16.81 4.26
N THR A 101 -6.02 -15.82 4.97
CA THR A 101 -7.47 -15.55 4.95
C THR A 101 -8.01 -15.08 3.60
N VAL A 102 -7.12 -14.55 2.74
CA VAL A 102 -7.42 -14.08 1.38
C VAL A 102 -7.21 -15.22 0.37
N THR A 103 -6.04 -15.86 0.42
CA THR A 103 -5.64 -16.88 -0.55
C THR A 103 -6.45 -18.18 -0.42
N ALA A 104 -6.90 -18.53 0.79
CA ALA A 104 -7.81 -19.67 1.02
C ALA A 104 -9.17 -19.50 0.32
N LYS A 105 -9.57 -18.27 0.03
CA LYS A 105 -10.80 -17.93 -0.69
C LYS A 105 -10.60 -17.80 -2.21
N GLY A 106 -9.41 -18.10 -2.72
CA GLY A 106 -9.05 -17.93 -4.13
C GLY A 106 -8.96 -16.46 -4.57
N LYS A 107 -8.72 -15.53 -3.64
CA LYS A 107 -8.54 -14.09 -3.89
C LYS A 107 -7.06 -13.69 -3.78
N GLY A 108 -6.74 -12.48 -4.22
CA GLY A 108 -5.37 -11.96 -4.17
C GLY A 108 -4.40 -12.88 -4.92
N SER A 109 -3.20 -13.11 -4.38
CA SER A 109 -2.25 -14.05 -4.99
C SER A 109 -2.71 -15.50 -5.00
N GLY A 110 -3.75 -15.85 -4.25
CA GLY A 110 -4.36 -17.18 -4.31
C GLY A 110 -5.04 -17.50 -5.64
N MET A 111 -5.46 -16.48 -6.39
CA MET A 111 -6.04 -16.65 -7.74
C MET A 111 -4.99 -17.13 -8.75
N LEU A 112 -3.72 -16.75 -8.56
CA LEU A 112 -2.61 -17.14 -9.45
C LEU A 112 -2.35 -18.65 -9.51
N ARG A 113 -2.98 -19.46 -8.64
CA ARG A 113 -2.91 -20.93 -8.69
C ARG A 113 -3.62 -21.52 -9.90
N ASP A 114 -4.53 -20.77 -10.52
CA ASP A 114 -5.40 -21.25 -11.59
C ASP A 114 -5.50 -20.16 -12.66
N LEU A 115 -4.71 -20.31 -13.71
CA LEU A 115 -4.61 -19.32 -14.79
C LEU A 115 -5.94 -19.15 -15.55
N ALA A 116 -6.74 -20.20 -15.65
CA ALA A 116 -8.08 -20.11 -16.27
C ALA A 116 -9.02 -19.23 -15.43
N LYS A 117 -8.88 -19.23 -14.09
CA LYS A 117 -9.63 -18.32 -13.22
C LYS A 117 -9.14 -16.89 -13.31
N VAL A 118 -7.83 -16.67 -13.48
CA VAL A 118 -7.28 -15.32 -13.74
C VAL A 118 -7.87 -14.76 -15.01
N ASP A 119 -7.87 -15.54 -16.10
CA ASP A 119 -8.39 -15.17 -17.40
C ASP A 119 -9.90 -14.84 -17.32
N ALA A 120 -10.70 -15.75 -16.78
CA ALA A 120 -12.13 -15.56 -16.61
C ALA A 120 -12.49 -14.34 -15.71
N PHE A 121 -11.69 -14.10 -14.67
CA PHE A 121 -11.86 -12.93 -13.80
C PHE A 121 -11.61 -11.62 -14.56
N LEU A 122 -10.51 -11.55 -15.30
CA LEU A 122 -10.16 -10.36 -16.08
C LEU A 122 -11.15 -10.13 -17.22
N ASP A 123 -11.55 -11.18 -17.93
CA ASP A 123 -12.61 -11.09 -18.94
C ASP A 123 -13.91 -10.54 -18.35
N GLY A 124 -14.33 -11.08 -17.21
CA GLY A 124 -15.52 -10.60 -16.49
C GLY A 124 -15.43 -9.13 -16.08
N VAL A 125 -14.25 -8.60 -15.79
CA VAL A 125 -14.02 -7.18 -15.51
C VAL A 125 -14.00 -6.38 -16.79
N PHE A 126 -13.09 -6.67 -17.71
CA PHE A 126 -12.80 -5.80 -18.85
C PHE A 126 -13.88 -5.81 -19.94
N SER A 127 -14.67 -6.87 -20.05
CA SER A 127 -15.84 -6.89 -20.94
C SER A 127 -17.02 -6.03 -20.46
N ARG A 128 -17.00 -5.55 -19.21
CA ARG A 128 -18.10 -4.82 -18.56
C ARG A 128 -17.71 -3.45 -18.01
N THR A 129 -16.45 -3.06 -18.12
CA THR A 129 -15.96 -1.79 -17.59
C THR A 129 -15.26 -0.99 -18.66
N GLU A 130 -15.45 0.32 -18.62
CA GLU A 130 -14.71 1.28 -19.43
C GLU A 130 -13.70 2.03 -18.56
N GLY A 131 -12.65 2.62 -19.18
CA GLY A 131 -11.64 3.44 -18.54
C GLY A 131 -10.59 2.65 -17.73
N PRO A 132 -9.66 3.34 -17.05
CA PRO A 132 -8.47 2.75 -16.48
C PRO A 132 -8.74 1.74 -15.36
N VAL A 133 -8.23 0.52 -15.53
CA VAL A 133 -8.17 -0.50 -14.50
C VAL A 133 -6.74 -1.02 -14.45
N SER A 134 -6.08 -0.81 -13.30
CA SER A 134 -4.73 -1.31 -13.05
C SER A 134 -4.73 -2.61 -12.24
N VAL A 135 -3.61 -3.33 -12.27
CA VAL A 135 -3.47 -4.61 -11.54
C VAL A 135 -2.23 -4.54 -10.65
N LYS A 136 -2.36 -5.01 -9.39
CA LYS A 136 -1.23 -5.24 -8.51
C LYS A 136 -1.07 -6.74 -8.26
N THR A 137 0.09 -7.29 -8.64
CA THR A 137 0.35 -8.73 -8.67
C THR A 137 1.65 -9.14 -7.99
N ARG A 138 1.88 -10.46 -7.92
CA ARG A 138 3.14 -11.12 -7.59
C ARG A 138 3.62 -11.96 -8.79
N LEU A 139 4.86 -12.50 -8.70
CA LEU A 139 5.46 -13.31 -9.77
C LEU A 139 4.82 -14.71 -9.93
N GLY A 140 3.97 -15.11 -9.02
CA GLY A 140 3.34 -16.44 -9.05
C GLY A 140 3.08 -16.98 -7.64
N VAL A 141 2.91 -18.28 -7.53
CA VAL A 141 2.59 -18.99 -6.29
C VAL A 141 3.84 -19.59 -5.65
N GLU A 142 4.58 -20.38 -6.41
CA GLU A 142 5.70 -21.19 -5.95
C GLU A 142 7.04 -20.68 -6.46
N LYS A 143 7.11 -20.33 -7.75
CA LYS A 143 8.34 -19.99 -8.48
C LYS A 143 8.16 -18.73 -9.33
N PRO A 144 9.21 -17.87 -9.46
CA PRO A 144 9.16 -16.68 -10.30
C PRO A 144 8.89 -16.97 -11.78
N GLU A 145 9.28 -18.14 -12.29
CA GLU A 145 9.11 -18.54 -13.69
C GLU A 145 7.63 -18.65 -14.10
N GLU A 146 6.73 -18.85 -13.12
CA GLU A 146 5.28 -18.87 -13.35
C GLU A 146 4.78 -17.53 -13.93
N PHE A 147 5.51 -16.46 -13.69
CA PHE A 147 5.10 -15.12 -14.15
C PHE A 147 4.98 -15.00 -15.65
N ALA A 148 5.76 -15.77 -16.42
CA ALA A 148 5.68 -15.77 -17.87
C ALA A 148 4.27 -16.12 -18.38
N ALA A 149 3.68 -17.17 -17.85
CA ALA A 149 2.33 -17.61 -18.24
C ALA A 149 1.24 -16.68 -17.67
N ILE A 150 1.48 -16.07 -16.51
CA ILE A 150 0.57 -15.06 -15.93
C ILE A 150 0.56 -13.82 -16.83
N LEU A 151 1.73 -13.36 -17.29
CA LEU A 151 1.86 -12.20 -18.14
C LEU A 151 1.19 -12.38 -19.51
N GLU A 152 1.27 -13.57 -20.10
CA GLU A 152 0.54 -13.91 -21.34
C GLU A 152 -0.98 -13.72 -21.22
N ILE A 153 -1.53 -13.90 -20.00
CA ILE A 153 -2.95 -13.60 -19.75
C ILE A 153 -3.15 -12.09 -19.61
N TYR A 154 -2.30 -11.41 -18.83
CA TYR A 154 -2.43 -9.97 -18.63
C TYR A 154 -2.37 -9.18 -19.94
N ASP A 155 -1.52 -9.59 -20.88
CA ASP A 155 -1.34 -8.96 -22.19
C ASP A 155 -2.60 -9.04 -23.09
N ARG A 156 -3.58 -9.87 -22.75
CA ARG A 156 -4.87 -9.95 -23.49
C ARG A 156 -5.84 -8.83 -23.11
N TYR A 157 -5.59 -8.13 -22.01
CA TYR A 157 -6.51 -7.16 -21.43
C TYR A 157 -5.92 -5.75 -21.42
N PRO A 158 -6.73 -4.69 -21.56
CA PRO A 158 -6.25 -3.30 -21.55
C PRO A 158 -5.93 -2.82 -20.13
N ILE A 159 -4.99 -3.51 -19.46
CA ILE A 159 -4.51 -3.14 -18.14
C ILE A 159 -3.78 -1.80 -18.24
N SER A 160 -4.26 -0.78 -17.50
CA SER A 160 -3.72 0.57 -17.57
C SER A 160 -2.32 0.70 -16.94
N GLU A 161 -2.01 -0.11 -15.93
CA GLU A 161 -0.71 -0.21 -15.27
C GLU A 161 -0.60 -1.52 -14.49
N LEU A 162 0.56 -2.16 -14.55
CA LEU A 162 0.86 -3.39 -13.81
C LEU A 162 1.86 -3.12 -12.70
N THR A 163 1.42 -3.15 -11.45
CA THR A 163 2.34 -3.11 -10.30
C THR A 163 2.81 -4.51 -9.97
N ILE A 164 4.10 -4.76 -10.09
CA ILE A 164 4.72 -6.05 -9.81
C ILE A 164 5.45 -6.02 -8.47
N HIS A 165 5.02 -6.89 -7.51
CA HIS A 165 5.80 -7.21 -6.33
C HIS A 165 6.62 -8.48 -6.60
N PRO A 166 7.94 -8.39 -6.82
CA PRO A 166 8.75 -9.52 -7.27
C PRO A 166 9.07 -10.50 -6.13
N ARG A 167 8.04 -11.10 -5.62
CA ARG A 167 8.00 -12.25 -4.73
C ARG A 167 6.90 -13.19 -5.19
N VAL A 168 7.04 -14.48 -4.90
CA VAL A 168 5.95 -15.44 -5.06
C VAL A 168 5.02 -15.45 -3.82
N MET A 169 3.83 -15.99 -3.96
CA MET A 169 2.82 -16.05 -2.88
C MET A 169 3.39 -16.69 -1.61
N ARG A 170 4.07 -17.85 -1.72
CA ARG A 170 4.62 -18.61 -0.58
C ARG A 170 5.68 -17.85 0.23
N GLN A 171 6.42 -16.95 -0.40
CA GLN A 171 7.39 -16.12 0.30
C GLN A 171 6.72 -15.15 1.28
N GLN A 172 5.47 -14.77 1.02
CA GLN A 172 4.82 -13.68 1.77
C GLN A 172 5.72 -12.42 1.79
N TYR A 173 6.38 -12.14 2.92
CA TYR A 173 7.34 -11.04 3.09
C TYR A 173 8.73 -11.53 3.50
N ARG A 174 9.00 -12.85 3.43
CA ARG A 174 10.30 -13.43 3.79
C ARG A 174 11.30 -13.23 2.65
N GLY A 175 12.59 -13.20 3.01
CA GLY A 175 13.66 -12.98 2.06
C GLY A 175 13.57 -11.60 1.40
N GLN A 176 14.25 -11.44 0.29
CA GLN A 176 14.28 -10.20 -0.49
C GLN A 176 13.35 -10.30 -1.71
N ALA A 177 12.91 -9.14 -2.21
CA ALA A 177 12.26 -9.03 -3.51
C ALA A 177 13.24 -9.44 -4.61
N ASP A 178 12.81 -10.31 -5.52
CA ASP A 178 13.66 -10.86 -6.59
C ASP A 178 13.80 -9.84 -7.74
N ARG A 179 14.79 -8.96 -7.60
CA ARG A 179 15.06 -7.90 -8.58
C ARG A 179 15.50 -8.47 -9.93
N ALA A 180 16.20 -9.62 -9.95
CA ALA A 180 16.61 -10.27 -11.19
C ALA A 180 15.42 -10.84 -11.96
N ALA A 181 14.48 -11.50 -11.27
CA ALA A 181 13.25 -11.96 -11.89
C ALA A 181 12.38 -10.80 -12.39
N PHE A 182 12.36 -9.66 -11.66
CA PHE A 182 11.71 -8.45 -12.15
C PHE A 182 12.35 -7.91 -13.42
N ALA A 183 13.69 -7.78 -13.45
CA ALA A 183 14.45 -7.31 -14.62
C ALA A 183 14.22 -8.20 -15.85
N ALA A 184 14.12 -9.51 -15.67
CA ALA A 184 13.82 -10.44 -16.76
C ALA A 184 12.36 -10.34 -17.27
N ALA A 185 11.41 -9.96 -16.38
CA ALA A 185 10.00 -9.82 -16.74
C ALA A 185 9.69 -8.48 -17.43
N LEU A 186 10.33 -7.39 -17.00
CA LEU A 186 10.01 -6.02 -17.43
C LEU A 186 9.99 -5.83 -18.96
N PRO A 187 10.99 -6.31 -19.75
CA PRO A 187 10.99 -6.14 -21.20
C PRO A 187 9.87 -6.88 -21.95
N ARG A 188 9.20 -7.82 -21.25
CA ARG A 188 8.10 -8.61 -21.80
C ARG A 188 6.72 -7.99 -21.55
N CYS A 189 6.63 -7.01 -20.68
CA CYS A 189 5.38 -6.32 -20.37
C CYS A 189 5.01 -5.36 -21.49
N THR A 190 3.77 -5.43 -21.97
CA THR A 190 3.26 -4.52 -23.02
C THR A 190 2.60 -3.27 -22.45
N MET A 191 2.21 -3.30 -21.16
CA MET A 191 1.61 -2.20 -20.43
C MET A 191 2.64 -1.46 -19.56
N PRO A 192 2.36 -0.22 -19.11
CA PRO A 192 3.18 0.50 -18.13
C PRO A 192 3.38 -0.32 -16.84
N VAL A 193 4.60 -0.35 -16.32
CA VAL A 193 4.97 -1.17 -15.15
C VAL A 193 5.41 -0.28 -13.99
N CYS A 194 4.87 -0.57 -12.81
CA CYS A 194 5.29 -0.02 -11.52
C CYS A 194 6.02 -1.10 -10.70
N TYR A 195 7.20 -0.77 -10.17
CA TYR A 195 7.93 -1.65 -9.25
C TYR A 195 7.39 -1.53 -7.82
N ASN A 196 7.28 -2.64 -7.10
CA ASN A 196 6.95 -2.62 -5.68
C ASN A 196 7.74 -3.68 -4.90
N GLY A 197 8.75 -3.30 -4.13
CA GLY A 197 9.47 -4.26 -3.27
C GLY A 197 10.65 -3.65 -2.52
N ASP A 198 10.69 -3.86 -1.21
CA ASP A 198 11.82 -3.64 -0.28
C ASP A 198 12.55 -2.28 -0.38
N VAL A 199 11.82 -1.23 -0.74
CA VAL A 199 12.35 0.14 -0.76
C VAL A 199 12.13 0.78 0.60
N THR A 200 13.22 1.24 1.23
CA THR A 200 13.22 1.86 2.56
C THR A 200 14.06 3.14 2.64
N THR A 201 14.86 3.45 1.60
CA THR A 201 15.72 4.63 1.56
C THR A 201 15.57 5.39 0.24
N ALA A 202 15.91 6.68 0.23
CA ALA A 202 15.96 7.50 -0.97
C ALA A 202 17.00 6.98 -1.98
N ALA A 203 18.15 6.52 -1.49
CA ALA A 203 19.18 5.92 -2.33
C ALA A 203 18.68 4.68 -3.10
N GLN A 204 17.84 3.84 -2.45
CA GLN A 204 17.22 2.70 -3.14
C GLN A 204 16.21 3.13 -4.21
N LEU A 205 15.48 4.24 -4.01
CA LEU A 205 14.61 4.81 -5.03
C LEU A 205 15.42 5.24 -6.24
N HIS A 206 16.47 6.03 -6.04
CA HIS A 206 17.35 6.50 -7.13
C HIS A 206 18.02 5.33 -7.87
N ALA A 207 18.52 4.32 -7.15
CA ALA A 207 19.10 3.13 -7.77
C ALA A 207 18.09 2.36 -8.66
N LEU A 208 16.80 2.34 -8.30
CA LEU A 208 15.75 1.75 -9.12
C LEU A 208 15.43 2.61 -10.36
N GLU A 209 15.43 3.94 -10.21
CA GLU A 209 15.24 4.86 -11.34
C GLU A 209 16.36 4.75 -12.39
N GLU A 210 17.59 4.61 -11.91
CA GLU A 210 18.75 4.43 -12.79
C GLU A 210 18.74 3.07 -13.49
N GLU A 211 18.41 2.00 -12.76
CA GLU A 211 18.39 0.64 -13.31
C GLU A 211 17.18 0.40 -14.24
N PHE A 212 16.03 1.00 -13.94
CA PHE A 212 14.79 0.78 -14.68
C PHE A 212 14.13 2.11 -15.11
N PRO A 213 14.74 2.89 -16.00
CA PRO A 213 14.24 4.23 -16.37
C PRO A 213 12.89 4.21 -17.09
N ALA A 214 12.44 3.06 -17.59
CA ALA A 214 11.16 2.89 -18.29
C ALA A 214 9.97 2.62 -17.37
N LEU A 215 10.18 2.55 -16.05
CA LEU A 215 9.07 2.37 -15.11
C LEU A 215 8.11 3.56 -15.13
N SER A 216 6.82 3.27 -15.02
CA SER A 216 5.78 4.30 -14.78
C SER A 216 5.86 4.87 -13.36
N GLY A 217 6.30 4.06 -12.39
CA GLY A 217 6.44 4.47 -11.00
C GLY A 217 7.10 3.44 -10.11
N ILE A 218 7.39 3.84 -8.87
CA ILE A 218 7.86 2.98 -7.80
C ILE A 218 6.88 3.08 -6.62
N MET A 219 6.34 1.93 -6.22
CA MET A 219 5.38 1.85 -5.12
C MET A 219 6.07 1.42 -3.83
N VAL A 220 5.91 2.21 -2.78
CA VAL A 220 6.53 1.97 -1.46
C VAL A 220 5.47 1.70 -0.41
N GLY A 221 5.65 0.65 0.39
CA GLY A 221 4.80 0.31 1.52
C GLY A 221 5.49 0.59 2.85
N ARG A 222 6.12 -0.44 3.41
CA ARG A 222 6.76 -0.40 4.74
C ARG A 222 7.77 0.73 4.91
N GLY A 223 8.54 1.04 3.86
CA GLY A 223 9.51 2.14 3.90
C GLY A 223 8.85 3.49 4.15
N LEU A 224 7.69 3.76 3.53
CA LEU A 224 6.97 5.01 3.74
C LEU A 224 6.27 5.10 5.12
N ILE A 225 5.97 3.95 5.74
CA ILE A 225 5.50 3.92 7.14
C ILE A 225 6.68 4.15 8.11
N ALA A 226 7.86 3.62 7.79
CA ALA A 226 9.06 3.78 8.60
C ALA A 226 9.67 5.19 8.50
N ASP A 227 9.65 5.78 7.30
CA ASP A 227 10.08 7.16 7.04
C ASP A 227 8.99 7.89 6.24
N PRO A 228 8.11 8.65 6.91
CA PRO A 228 7.05 9.37 6.21
C PRO A 228 7.57 10.52 5.31
N ALA A 229 8.82 10.95 5.46
CA ALA A 229 9.49 11.92 4.59
C ALA A 229 10.26 11.27 3.43
N LEU A 230 10.18 9.95 3.25
CA LEU A 230 10.98 9.21 2.25
C LEU A 230 10.86 9.81 0.83
N PHE A 231 9.66 10.13 0.37
CA PHE A 231 9.46 10.72 -0.95
C PHE A 231 9.97 12.17 -1.04
N ARG A 232 9.91 12.92 0.06
CA ARG A 232 10.53 14.25 0.14
C ARG A 232 12.05 14.15 -0.01
N ARG A 233 12.67 13.21 0.71
CA ARG A 233 14.11 12.94 0.62
C ARG A 233 14.53 12.51 -0.79
N ALA A 234 13.79 11.61 -1.41
CA ALA A 234 14.05 11.19 -2.79
C ALA A 234 13.93 12.34 -3.82
N ARG A 235 13.17 13.39 -3.49
CA ARG A 235 13.08 14.61 -4.29
C ARG A 235 14.10 15.69 -3.88
N GLY A 236 15.11 15.34 -3.09
CA GLY A 236 16.18 16.24 -2.63
C GLY A 236 15.80 17.14 -1.45
N GLY A 237 14.66 16.89 -0.80
CA GLY A 237 14.24 17.61 0.40
C GLY A 237 14.84 17.04 1.69
N ALA A 238 14.64 17.75 2.81
CA ALA A 238 15.16 17.40 4.12
C ALA A 238 14.48 16.16 4.72
N PRO A 239 15.14 15.40 5.62
CA PRO A 239 14.50 14.38 6.42
C PRO A 239 13.41 14.98 7.34
N ALA A 240 12.58 14.12 7.93
CA ALA A 240 11.60 14.58 8.91
C ALA A 240 12.28 15.12 10.17
N THR A 241 11.79 16.27 10.66
CA THR A 241 12.22 16.81 11.96
C THR A 241 11.48 16.09 13.11
N LYS A 242 11.99 16.24 14.33
CA LYS A 242 11.29 15.72 15.53
C LYS A 242 9.90 16.35 15.69
N GLU A 243 9.79 17.63 15.42
CA GLU A 243 8.54 18.38 15.50
C GLU A 243 7.52 17.86 14.50
N GLU A 244 7.93 17.62 13.25
CA GLU A 244 7.07 17.04 12.22
C GLU A 244 6.62 15.64 12.61
N LEU A 245 7.55 14.77 13.05
CA LEU A 245 7.22 13.40 13.48
C LEU A 245 6.28 13.40 14.68
N ARG A 246 6.49 14.31 15.64
CA ARG A 246 5.62 14.43 16.81
C ARG A 246 4.21 14.86 16.44
N GLY A 247 4.09 15.90 15.63
CA GLY A 247 2.80 16.37 15.15
C GLY A 247 2.08 15.32 14.31
N TYR A 248 2.79 14.66 13.40
CA TYR A 248 2.28 13.56 12.58
C TYR A 248 1.72 12.40 13.43
N LEU A 249 2.48 11.93 14.43
CA LEU A 249 2.05 10.84 15.31
C LEU A 249 0.90 11.24 16.23
N THR A 250 0.88 12.49 16.69
CA THR A 250 -0.23 13.04 17.48
C THR A 250 -1.52 13.07 16.66
N ASP A 251 -1.46 13.58 15.43
CA ASP A 251 -2.63 13.62 14.53
C ASP A 251 -3.11 12.21 14.16
N LEU A 252 -2.20 11.26 13.92
CA LEU A 252 -2.56 9.84 13.70
C LEU A 252 -3.30 9.26 14.91
N TYR A 253 -2.79 9.47 16.12
CA TYR A 253 -3.41 8.95 17.33
C TYR A 253 -4.80 9.54 17.56
N HIS A 254 -4.96 10.85 17.37
CA HIS A 254 -6.26 11.53 17.49
C HIS A 254 -7.23 11.04 16.40
N GLY A 255 -6.79 11.00 15.14
CA GLY A 255 -7.62 10.51 14.04
C GLY A 255 -8.08 9.06 14.23
N TYR A 256 -7.23 8.18 14.76
CA TYR A 256 -7.63 6.82 15.10
C TYR A 256 -8.54 6.76 16.33
N THR A 257 -8.34 7.63 17.30
CA THR A 257 -9.24 7.73 18.45
C THR A 257 -10.64 8.12 18.01
N GLU A 258 -10.75 9.09 17.11
CA GLU A 258 -12.02 9.49 16.52
C GLU A 258 -12.63 8.37 15.66
N LEU A 259 -11.84 7.75 14.77
CA LEU A 259 -12.30 6.70 13.87
C LEU A 259 -12.87 5.49 14.63
N PHE A 260 -12.23 5.10 15.73
CA PHE A 260 -12.64 3.92 16.51
C PHE A 260 -13.56 4.25 17.67
N GLY A 261 -13.69 5.54 18.05
CA GLY A 261 -14.39 5.96 19.27
C GLY A 261 -13.74 5.43 20.56
N SER A 262 -12.45 5.08 20.51
CA SER A 262 -11.73 4.42 21.61
C SER A 262 -10.23 4.67 21.53
N ALA A 263 -9.66 5.26 22.57
CA ALA A 263 -8.22 5.47 22.70
C ALA A 263 -7.43 4.14 22.77
N GLY A 264 -7.97 3.12 23.43
CA GLY A 264 -7.35 1.79 23.48
C GLY A 264 -7.26 1.10 22.11
N CYS A 265 -8.28 1.26 21.25
CA CYS A 265 -8.23 0.80 19.86
C CYS A 265 -7.22 1.61 19.03
N ALA A 266 -7.16 2.92 19.28
CA ALA A 266 -6.15 3.79 18.63
C ALA A 266 -4.73 3.38 19.02
N ILE A 267 -4.44 3.14 20.30
CA ILE A 267 -3.14 2.64 20.76
C ILE A 267 -2.77 1.33 20.07
N SER A 268 -3.72 0.41 19.94
CA SER A 268 -3.48 -0.86 19.25
C SER A 268 -3.08 -0.64 17.78
N ARG A 269 -3.68 0.34 17.10
CA ARG A 269 -3.31 0.75 15.75
C ARG A 269 -1.94 1.43 15.72
N MET A 270 -1.69 2.36 16.64
CA MET A 270 -0.43 3.09 16.75
C MET A 270 0.77 2.18 17.00
N LYS A 271 0.62 1.07 17.74
CA LYS A 271 1.69 0.06 17.90
C LYS A 271 2.17 -0.49 16.57
N GLY A 272 1.28 -0.67 15.59
CA GLY A 272 1.66 -1.06 14.24
C GLY A 272 2.54 -0.02 13.54
N HIS A 273 2.20 1.27 13.65
CA HIS A 273 3.02 2.36 13.11
C HIS A 273 4.35 2.48 13.84
N TRP A 274 4.34 2.42 15.17
CA TRP A 274 5.55 2.44 15.98
C TRP A 274 6.50 1.29 15.70
N PHE A 275 6.00 0.11 15.32
CA PHE A 275 6.85 -1.01 14.94
C PHE A 275 7.85 -0.64 13.82
N TYR A 276 7.49 0.29 12.95
CA TYR A 276 8.36 0.80 11.89
C TYR A 276 9.07 2.10 12.28
N LEU A 277 8.34 3.06 12.82
CA LEU A 277 8.85 4.41 13.10
C LEU A 277 9.84 4.47 14.27
N ILE A 278 9.79 3.52 15.21
CA ILE A 278 10.68 3.53 16.37
C ILE A 278 12.16 3.51 15.97
N HIS A 279 12.48 2.94 14.83
CA HIS A 279 13.83 2.84 14.30
C HIS A 279 14.40 4.18 13.80
N CYS A 280 13.57 5.23 13.70
CA CYS A 280 14.06 6.59 13.50
C CYS A 280 14.74 7.18 14.74
N PHE A 281 14.63 6.54 15.92
CA PHE A 281 15.17 7.04 17.19
C PHE A 281 16.30 6.14 17.69
N ALA A 282 17.48 6.71 17.90
CA ALA A 282 18.64 5.97 18.41
C ALA A 282 18.45 5.60 19.88
N GLY A 283 18.75 4.35 20.24
CA GLY A 283 18.67 3.86 21.63
C GLY A 283 17.25 3.59 22.13
N ALA A 284 16.28 3.38 21.22
CA ALA A 284 14.86 3.21 21.57
C ALA A 284 14.47 1.78 21.98
N GLU A 285 15.36 0.79 22.01
CA GLU A 285 15.06 -0.66 22.17
C GLU A 285 14.28 -0.97 23.47
N LYS A 286 14.54 -0.24 24.55
CA LYS A 286 13.83 -0.40 25.83
C LYS A 286 12.40 0.13 25.71
N LEU A 287 12.22 1.29 25.08
CA LEU A 287 10.93 1.95 24.89
C LEU A 287 10.06 1.18 23.88
N GLU A 288 10.67 0.59 22.85
CA GLU A 288 9.97 -0.32 21.93
C GLU A 288 9.32 -1.51 22.67
N LYS A 289 10.05 -2.12 23.62
CA LYS A 289 9.51 -3.21 24.44
C LYS A 289 8.37 -2.75 25.35
N GLN A 290 8.39 -1.50 25.81
CA GLN A 290 7.30 -0.91 26.60
C GLN A 290 6.08 -0.63 25.71
N LEU A 291 6.27 0.02 24.54
CA LEU A 291 5.20 0.30 23.58
C LEU A 291 4.36 -0.94 23.25
N LYS A 292 5.00 -2.10 23.07
CA LYS A 292 4.31 -3.37 22.76
C LYS A 292 3.30 -3.79 23.81
N LYS A 293 3.48 -3.37 25.07
CA LYS A 293 2.69 -3.81 26.24
C LYS A 293 1.63 -2.79 26.66
N LEU A 294 1.71 -1.54 26.20
CA LEU A 294 0.82 -0.46 26.63
C LEU A 294 -0.66 -0.78 26.34
N ARG A 295 -1.53 -0.31 27.23
CA ARG A 295 -2.98 -0.40 27.05
C ARG A 295 -3.69 0.90 27.36
N GLU A 296 -3.15 1.67 28.32
CA GLU A 296 -3.75 2.88 28.82
C GLU A 296 -3.24 4.12 28.10
N PRO A 297 -4.11 5.12 27.81
CA PRO A 297 -3.73 6.34 27.10
C PRO A 297 -2.59 7.11 27.78
N TRP A 298 -2.64 7.27 29.09
CA TRP A 298 -1.60 8.00 29.83
C TRP A 298 -0.23 7.32 29.76
N GLU A 299 -0.20 5.96 29.78
CA GLU A 299 1.06 5.21 29.60
C GLU A 299 1.64 5.44 28.20
N TYR A 300 0.77 5.48 27.19
CA TYR A 300 1.16 5.72 25.82
C TYR A 300 1.81 7.10 25.68
N GLU A 301 1.19 8.15 26.20
CA GLU A 301 1.69 9.51 26.16
C GLU A 301 3.06 9.62 26.83
N VAL A 302 3.22 9.06 28.05
CA VAL A 302 4.50 9.06 28.79
C VAL A 302 5.62 8.37 27.98
N VAL A 303 5.35 7.21 27.38
CA VAL A 303 6.36 6.49 26.60
C VAL A 303 6.70 7.24 25.30
N VAL A 304 5.73 7.82 24.64
CA VAL A 304 5.96 8.66 23.45
C VAL A 304 6.81 9.87 23.82
N ASP A 305 6.53 10.54 24.93
CA ASP A 305 7.34 11.66 25.42
C ASP A 305 8.80 11.25 25.64
N GLN A 306 9.02 10.09 26.27
CA GLN A 306 10.39 9.55 26.47
C GLN A 306 11.09 9.25 25.14
N ILE A 307 10.38 8.69 24.13
CA ILE A 307 10.96 8.44 22.81
C ILE A 307 11.44 9.75 22.17
N PHE A 308 10.65 10.81 22.27
CA PHE A 308 11.01 12.11 21.68
C PHE A 308 12.15 12.84 22.41
N THR A 309 12.62 12.37 23.57
CA THR A 309 13.89 12.84 24.16
C THR A 309 15.12 12.27 23.45
N LEU A 310 15.00 11.11 22.80
CA LEU A 310 16.08 10.43 22.09
C LEU A 310 16.49 11.19 20.82
N PRO A 311 17.76 11.10 20.39
CA PRO A 311 18.19 11.65 19.11
C PRO A 311 17.56 10.86 17.93
N LEU A 312 17.32 11.55 16.81
CA LEU A 312 17.01 10.85 15.56
C LEU A 312 18.27 10.16 15.02
N VAL A 313 18.06 9.02 14.37
CA VAL A 313 19.10 8.35 13.58
C VAL A 313 19.37 9.20 12.35
N GLU A 314 20.63 9.52 12.11
CA GLU A 314 21.05 10.12 10.84
C GLU A 314 20.94 9.01 9.77
N ASN A 315 19.91 9.09 8.96
CA ASN A 315 19.75 8.23 7.80
C ASN A 315 20.30 8.97 6.57
N ASP A 316 21.25 8.36 5.92
CA ASP A 316 21.78 8.78 4.60
C ASP A 316 20.74 8.66 3.48
#